data_5a5fbcf83bcc89a5477607372020f0e5
#
_entry.id   5a5fbcf83bcc89a5477607372020f0e5
#
_cell.length_a   1.000
_cell.length_b   1.000
_cell.length_c   1.000
_cell.angle_alpha   90.00
_cell.angle_beta   90.00
_cell.angle_gamma   90.00
#
_symmetry.space_group_name_H-M   'P 1'
#
loop_
_entity.id
_entity.type
_entity.pdbx_description
1 polymer ?
#
loop_
_entity_poly.entity_id
_entity_poly.type
_entity_poly.pdbx_seq_one_letter_code
_entity_poly.pdbx_strand_id
1 'polypeptide(L)'
;EARNYPVEILYRKRERSESIWKKTSLEIKRLINKCDGHILVFVSGAYEITNVIYQINSEGWSKEFKVCALHGEMRLDDQEKVIKQSDRRKIIVSTNIAETSLTIEGIQVVIDTGLAKKSAFDPVRGVNILIPQKISKSSADQRAGRAGRTGPGFCIRLWSKNDHDCRDDFEPSAVARLDISEIYLNLCAIGEDPHSIPWFEPPPENSL
;
A
#
# COMPACT_ATOMS: atom_id res chain seq x y z
N GLU A 1 1.30 -13.24 -20.26
CA GLU A 1 1.95 -11.93 -20.00
C GLU A 1 0.88 -10.86 -20.08
N ALA A 2 0.50 -10.28 -18.96
CA ALA A 2 -0.42 -9.14 -18.95
C ALA A 2 0.32 -7.95 -19.58
N ARG A 3 -0.13 -7.46 -20.73
CA ARG A 3 0.39 -6.21 -21.31
C ARG A 3 -0.01 -5.07 -20.37
N ASN A 4 0.96 -4.54 -19.63
CA ASN A 4 0.74 -3.32 -18.88
C ASN A 4 0.77 -2.12 -19.82
N TYR A 5 -0.25 -1.30 -19.72
CA TYR A 5 -0.29 -0.01 -20.40
C TYR A 5 0.62 1.01 -19.70
N PRO A 6 1.06 2.08 -20.38
CA PRO A 6 1.89 3.11 -19.78
C PRO A 6 1.14 3.80 -18.63
N VAL A 7 1.87 4.07 -17.55
CA VAL A 7 1.39 4.83 -16.40
C VAL A 7 2.24 6.07 -16.24
N GLU A 8 1.62 7.24 -16.30
CA GLU A 8 2.28 8.51 -16.03
C GLU A 8 2.43 8.71 -14.53
N ILE A 9 3.69 8.84 -14.06
CA ILE A 9 4.01 9.01 -12.64
C ILE A 9 4.25 10.49 -12.33
N LEU A 10 3.45 11.04 -11.42
CA LEU A 10 3.54 12.42 -10.98
C LEU A 10 3.88 12.48 -9.48
N TYR A 11 4.85 13.32 -9.12
CA TYR A 11 5.23 13.58 -7.74
C TYR A 11 4.56 14.86 -7.25
N ARG A 12 3.82 14.77 -6.13
CA ARG A 12 3.06 15.87 -5.53
C ARG A 12 3.33 15.94 -4.02
N LYS A 13 4.53 16.41 -3.66
CA LYS A 13 4.94 16.53 -2.27
C LYS A 13 3.87 17.23 -1.43
N ARG A 14 3.56 16.62 -0.29
CA ARG A 14 2.69 17.19 0.73
C ARG A 14 3.49 18.17 1.58
N GLU A 15 2.91 19.33 1.86
CA GLU A 15 3.46 20.27 2.86
C GLU A 15 3.35 19.66 4.26
N ARG A 16 4.29 20.00 5.16
CA ARG A 16 4.31 19.44 6.53
C ARG A 16 3.04 19.75 7.33
N SER A 17 2.47 20.95 7.14
CA SER A 17 1.23 21.39 7.78
C SER A 17 -0.05 20.85 7.15
N GLU A 18 0.03 20.28 5.94
CA GLU A 18 -1.12 19.78 5.21
C GLU A 18 -1.43 18.33 5.64
N SER A 19 -2.69 18.07 5.98
CA SER A 19 -3.13 16.71 6.30
C SER A 19 -3.09 15.82 5.06
N ILE A 20 -2.69 14.54 5.23
CA ILE A 20 -2.58 13.57 4.13
C ILE A 20 -3.93 13.33 3.47
N TRP A 21 -5.02 13.30 4.24
CA TRP A 21 -6.36 13.07 3.71
C TRP A 21 -6.89 14.27 2.92
N LYS A 22 -6.61 15.53 3.34
CA LYS A 22 -6.91 16.73 2.55
C LYS A 22 -6.14 16.73 1.24
N LYS A 23 -4.85 16.43 1.28
CA LYS A 23 -4.02 16.32 0.07
C LYS A 23 -4.55 15.26 -0.88
N THR A 24 -4.91 14.10 -0.37
CA THR A 24 -5.49 13.01 -1.16
C THR A 24 -6.78 13.46 -1.85
N SER A 25 -7.72 14.06 -1.11
CA SER A 25 -8.98 14.57 -1.68
C SER A 25 -8.74 15.62 -2.77
N LEU A 26 -7.79 16.54 -2.55
CA LEU A 26 -7.42 17.55 -3.54
C LEU A 26 -6.87 16.94 -4.84
N GLU A 27 -5.99 15.94 -4.74
CA GLU A 27 -5.44 15.28 -5.93
C GLU A 27 -6.50 14.44 -6.67
N ILE A 28 -7.43 13.79 -5.94
CA ILE A 28 -8.59 13.15 -6.57
C ILE A 28 -9.36 14.17 -7.37
N LYS A 29 -9.76 15.30 -6.76
CA LYS A 29 -10.53 16.38 -7.40
C LYS A 29 -9.88 16.90 -8.69
N ARG A 30 -8.55 16.96 -8.74
CA ARG A 30 -7.79 17.40 -9.93
C ARG A 30 -7.87 16.41 -11.10
N LEU A 31 -8.13 15.14 -10.81
CA LEU A 31 -8.05 14.05 -11.78
C LEU A 31 -9.41 13.47 -12.17
N ILE A 32 -10.46 13.74 -11.41
CA ILE A 32 -11.79 13.15 -11.69
C ILE A 32 -12.31 13.46 -13.10
N ASN A 33 -11.93 14.60 -13.67
CA ASN A 33 -12.34 15.03 -15.00
C ASN A 33 -11.34 14.65 -16.11
N LYS A 34 -10.20 14.01 -15.75
CA LYS A 34 -9.16 13.63 -16.71
C LYS A 34 -9.24 12.19 -17.19
N CYS A 35 -10.01 11.37 -16.52
CA CYS A 35 -10.19 9.96 -16.84
C CYS A 35 -11.54 9.48 -16.32
N ASP A 36 -12.06 8.40 -16.90
CA ASP A 36 -13.39 7.84 -16.56
C ASP A 36 -13.28 6.59 -15.66
N GLY A 37 -12.10 6.02 -15.50
CA GLY A 37 -11.88 4.82 -14.72
C GLY A 37 -11.92 5.03 -13.20
N HIS A 38 -11.83 3.94 -12.47
CA HIS A 38 -11.80 3.93 -11.01
C HIS A 38 -10.52 4.55 -10.46
N ILE A 39 -10.60 5.03 -9.23
CA ILE A 39 -9.47 5.64 -8.50
C ILE A 39 -9.14 4.73 -7.32
N LEU A 40 -7.87 4.32 -7.20
CA LEU A 40 -7.35 3.55 -6.08
C LEU A 40 -6.41 4.43 -5.26
N VAL A 41 -6.67 4.51 -3.95
CA VAL A 41 -5.87 5.29 -3.01
C VAL A 41 -5.19 4.34 -2.04
N PHE A 42 -3.86 4.39 -1.97
CA PHE A 42 -3.08 3.62 -1.00
C PHE A 42 -2.78 4.45 0.24
N VAL A 43 -3.14 3.91 1.40
CA VAL A 43 -2.86 4.49 2.73
C VAL A 43 -2.26 3.45 3.67
N SER A 44 -1.77 3.89 4.83
CA SER A 44 -1.03 3.01 5.75
C SER A 44 -1.93 2.05 6.55
N GLY A 45 -3.18 2.40 6.86
CA GLY A 45 -4.03 1.57 7.71
C GLY A 45 -5.50 2.01 7.78
N ALA A 46 -6.30 1.29 8.58
CA ALA A 46 -7.74 1.51 8.71
C ALA A 46 -8.11 2.92 9.22
N TYR A 47 -7.30 3.48 10.12
CA TYR A 47 -7.50 4.85 10.61
C TYR A 47 -7.40 5.87 9.48
N GLU A 48 -6.39 5.75 8.63
CA GLU A 48 -6.20 6.63 7.47
C GLU A 48 -7.30 6.42 6.43
N ILE A 49 -7.76 5.18 6.22
CA ILE A 49 -8.91 4.88 5.34
C ILE A 49 -10.12 5.68 5.80
N THR A 50 -10.47 5.60 7.08
CA THR A 50 -11.64 6.29 7.65
C THR A 50 -11.54 7.81 7.45
N ASN A 51 -10.38 8.41 7.74
CA ASN A 51 -10.19 9.85 7.61
C ASN A 51 -10.20 10.32 6.15
N VAL A 52 -9.60 9.54 5.22
CA VAL A 52 -9.64 9.86 3.79
C VAL A 52 -11.07 9.78 3.25
N ILE A 53 -11.82 8.73 3.61
CA ILE A 53 -13.23 8.57 3.21
C ILE A 53 -14.09 9.70 3.78
N TYR A 54 -13.90 10.05 5.06
CA TYR A 54 -14.60 11.17 5.68
C TYR A 54 -14.34 12.48 4.94
N GLN A 55 -13.06 12.76 4.63
CA GLN A 55 -12.68 13.96 3.88
C GLN A 55 -13.28 13.99 2.48
N ILE A 56 -13.26 12.86 1.76
CA ILE A 56 -13.87 12.75 0.41
C ILE A 56 -15.37 12.99 0.50
N ASN A 57 -16.06 12.36 1.44
CA ASN A 57 -17.51 12.46 1.58
C ASN A 57 -17.98 13.86 2.01
N SER A 58 -17.12 14.65 2.64
CA SER A 58 -17.42 16.05 2.95
C SER A 58 -17.42 16.99 1.73
N GLU A 59 -16.89 16.51 0.60
CA GLU A 59 -16.80 17.28 -0.64
C GLU A 59 -18.02 17.05 -1.53
N GLY A 60 -18.58 18.12 -2.07
CA GLY A 60 -19.82 18.04 -2.88
C GLY A 60 -19.70 17.18 -4.14
N TRP A 61 -18.51 17.14 -4.77
CA TRP A 61 -18.21 16.34 -5.97
C TRP A 61 -18.22 14.83 -5.72
N SER A 62 -18.05 14.38 -4.48
CA SER A 62 -17.94 12.95 -4.14
C SER A 62 -19.24 12.17 -4.37
N LYS A 63 -20.40 12.83 -4.41
CA LYS A 63 -21.73 12.21 -4.58
C LYS A 63 -21.87 11.40 -5.88
N GLU A 64 -21.09 11.71 -6.89
CA GLU A 64 -21.09 10.99 -8.18
C GLU A 64 -20.37 9.64 -8.10
N PHE A 65 -19.59 9.44 -7.04
CA PHE A 65 -18.72 8.26 -6.86
C PHE A 65 -19.26 7.31 -5.81
N LYS A 66 -18.91 6.02 -5.97
CA LYS A 66 -19.03 5.02 -4.90
C LYS A 66 -17.71 4.97 -4.14
N VAL A 67 -17.67 5.58 -2.95
CA VAL A 67 -16.47 5.56 -2.10
C VAL A 67 -16.47 4.28 -1.25
N CYS A 68 -15.38 3.49 -1.34
CA CYS A 68 -15.25 2.19 -0.71
C CYS A 68 -13.97 2.09 0.11
N ALA A 69 -14.03 1.45 1.27
CA ALA A 69 -12.86 0.98 2.02
C ALA A 69 -12.42 -0.40 1.54
N LEU A 70 -11.11 -0.69 1.59
CA LEU A 70 -10.57 -2.03 1.31
C LEU A 70 -9.35 -2.31 2.18
N HIS A 71 -9.45 -3.25 3.12
CA HIS A 71 -8.36 -3.68 4.00
C HIS A 71 -8.53 -5.14 4.44
N GLY A 72 -7.46 -5.74 4.93
CA GLY A 72 -7.41 -7.18 5.23
C GLY A 72 -8.31 -7.65 6.36
N GLU A 73 -8.72 -6.76 7.27
CA GLU A 73 -9.62 -7.08 8.39
C GLU A 73 -11.11 -7.12 7.98
N MET A 74 -11.44 -6.74 6.74
CA MET A 74 -12.81 -6.84 6.22
C MET A 74 -13.19 -8.29 5.97
N ARG A 75 -14.47 -8.61 6.11
CA ARG A 75 -15.00 -9.92 5.70
C ARG A 75 -14.80 -10.11 4.19
N LEU A 76 -14.52 -11.33 3.77
CA LEU A 76 -14.28 -11.67 2.36
C LEU A 76 -15.42 -11.22 1.45
N ASP A 77 -16.68 -11.43 1.87
CA ASP A 77 -17.86 -11.00 1.12
C ASP A 77 -17.89 -9.49 0.85
N ASP A 78 -17.41 -8.69 1.81
CA ASP A 78 -17.38 -7.24 1.67
C ASP A 78 -16.22 -6.78 0.79
N GLN A 79 -15.06 -7.46 0.86
CA GLN A 79 -13.95 -7.25 -0.07
C GLN A 79 -14.40 -7.57 -1.52
N GLU A 80 -15.10 -8.69 -1.74
CA GLU A 80 -15.64 -9.04 -3.06
C GLU A 80 -16.60 -7.99 -3.62
N LYS A 81 -17.49 -7.41 -2.79
CA LYS A 81 -18.39 -6.33 -3.22
C LYS A 81 -17.64 -5.09 -3.71
N VAL A 82 -16.47 -4.80 -3.12
CA VAL A 82 -15.64 -3.69 -3.56
C VAL A 82 -14.99 -4.00 -4.91
N ILE A 83 -14.55 -5.24 -5.12
CA ILE A 83 -13.82 -5.68 -6.32
C ILE A 83 -14.78 -5.84 -7.52
N LYS A 84 -16.00 -6.36 -7.29
CA LYS A 84 -17.00 -6.60 -8.36
C LYS A 84 -17.24 -5.34 -9.18
N GLN A 85 -17.53 -5.50 -10.46
CA GLN A 85 -17.90 -4.41 -11.36
C GLN A 85 -19.07 -3.59 -10.79
N SER A 86 -19.13 -2.34 -11.14
CA SER A 86 -20.13 -1.39 -10.67
C SER A 86 -20.46 -0.40 -11.79
N ASP A 87 -21.74 -0.10 -11.97
CA ASP A 87 -22.20 0.93 -12.91
C ASP A 87 -21.76 2.34 -12.50
N ARG A 88 -21.42 2.51 -11.22
CA ARG A 88 -20.88 3.78 -10.72
C ARG A 88 -19.37 3.71 -10.62
N ARG A 89 -18.73 4.80 -11.00
CA ARG A 89 -17.31 5.02 -10.81
C ARG A 89 -16.93 4.94 -9.33
N LYS A 90 -15.85 4.22 -9.01
CA LYS A 90 -15.42 4.00 -7.63
C LYS A 90 -14.20 4.84 -7.25
N ILE A 91 -14.16 5.23 -5.98
CA ILE A 91 -12.95 5.64 -5.28
C ILE A 91 -12.72 4.61 -4.20
N ILE A 92 -11.65 3.84 -4.32
CA ILE A 92 -11.33 2.75 -3.40
C ILE A 92 -10.14 3.20 -2.55
N VAL A 93 -10.34 3.33 -1.25
CA VAL A 93 -9.28 3.66 -0.30
C VAL A 93 -8.81 2.37 0.36
N SER A 94 -7.55 2.01 0.14
CA SER A 94 -7.02 0.69 0.47
C SER A 94 -5.70 0.73 1.22
N THR A 95 -5.44 -0.32 1.99
CA THR A 95 -4.10 -0.67 2.46
C THR A 95 -3.32 -1.42 1.37
N ASN A 96 -2.17 -1.98 1.72
CA ASN A 96 -1.35 -2.80 0.82
C ASN A 96 -2.03 -4.08 0.30
N ILE A 97 -3.23 -4.46 0.79
CA ILE A 97 -3.98 -5.62 0.26
C ILE A 97 -4.26 -5.49 -1.24
N ALA A 98 -4.47 -4.26 -1.73
CA ALA A 98 -4.67 -4.00 -3.15
C ALA A 98 -3.36 -3.92 -3.95
N GLU A 99 -2.20 -4.09 -3.33
CA GLU A 99 -0.89 -4.00 -3.99
C GLU A 99 -0.59 -5.26 -4.82
N THR A 100 -0.84 -6.45 -4.27
CA THR A 100 -0.54 -7.74 -4.93
C THR A 100 -1.71 -8.70 -4.95
N SER A 101 -2.44 -8.84 -3.85
CA SER A 101 -3.35 -9.96 -3.59
C SER A 101 -4.68 -9.88 -4.34
N LEU A 102 -5.13 -8.69 -4.74
CA LEU A 102 -6.44 -8.49 -5.34
C LEU A 102 -6.34 -7.82 -6.71
N THR A 103 -7.10 -8.31 -7.67
CA THR A 103 -7.24 -7.67 -8.98
C THR A 103 -8.52 -6.85 -9.02
N ILE A 104 -8.38 -5.55 -9.19
CA ILE A 104 -9.51 -4.61 -9.34
C ILE A 104 -9.45 -4.09 -10.75
N GLU A 105 -10.48 -4.40 -11.54
CA GLU A 105 -10.58 -3.96 -12.92
C GLU A 105 -10.97 -2.48 -13.02
N GLY A 106 -10.57 -1.82 -14.12
CA GLY A 106 -10.96 -0.45 -14.43
C GLY A 106 -10.27 0.64 -13.59
N ILE A 107 -9.21 0.31 -12.85
CA ILE A 107 -8.37 1.33 -12.19
C ILE A 107 -7.58 2.11 -13.26
N GLN A 108 -7.77 3.41 -13.33
CA GLN A 108 -6.99 4.32 -14.18
C GLN A 108 -6.14 5.31 -13.39
N VAL A 109 -6.51 5.58 -12.13
CA VAL A 109 -5.76 6.49 -11.27
C VAL A 109 -5.35 5.78 -10.00
N VAL A 110 -4.08 5.90 -9.66
CA VAL A 110 -3.54 5.53 -8.35
C VAL A 110 -3.08 6.79 -7.62
N ILE A 111 -3.47 6.94 -6.37
CA ILE A 111 -2.91 7.94 -5.46
C ILE A 111 -2.22 7.18 -4.35
N ASP A 112 -0.90 7.38 -4.22
CA ASP A 112 -0.09 6.66 -3.26
C ASP A 112 0.45 7.62 -2.20
N THR A 113 0.15 7.35 -0.93
CA THR A 113 0.69 8.12 0.21
C THR A 113 2.15 7.76 0.52
N GLY A 114 2.67 6.68 -0.05
CA GLY A 114 4.04 6.22 0.14
C GLY A 114 4.30 5.54 1.47
N LEU A 115 3.24 5.14 2.17
CA LEU A 115 3.30 4.50 3.49
C LEU A 115 2.56 3.16 3.48
N ALA A 116 3.04 2.22 4.31
CA ALA A 116 2.34 0.99 4.67
C ALA A 116 2.61 0.66 6.13
N LYS A 117 1.69 -0.02 6.81
CA LYS A 117 2.01 -0.66 8.09
C LYS A 117 2.87 -1.89 7.83
N LYS A 118 4.01 -1.96 8.50
CA LYS A 118 4.94 -3.08 8.43
C LYS A 118 5.20 -3.59 9.84
N SER A 119 5.32 -4.91 9.97
CA SER A 119 5.78 -5.50 11.22
C SER A 119 7.26 -5.17 11.43
N ALA A 120 7.59 -4.78 12.64
CA ALA A 120 8.95 -4.56 13.10
C ALA A 120 9.07 -5.08 14.54
N PHE A 121 10.24 -5.59 14.91
CA PHE A 121 10.50 -5.99 16.28
C PHE A 121 10.79 -4.77 17.15
N ASP A 122 10.09 -4.66 18.29
CA ASP A 122 10.38 -3.65 19.32
C ASP A 122 11.25 -4.30 20.40
N PRO A 123 12.56 -4.02 20.43
CA PRO A 123 13.48 -4.66 21.38
C PRO A 123 13.23 -4.24 22.83
N VAL A 124 12.58 -3.10 23.06
CA VAL A 124 12.27 -2.62 24.42
C VAL A 124 11.12 -3.41 25.02
N ARG A 125 10.12 -3.76 24.19
CA ARG A 125 8.94 -4.52 24.62
C ARG A 125 9.07 -6.01 24.38
N GLY A 126 10.04 -6.45 23.59
CA GLY A 126 10.22 -7.86 23.23
C GLY A 126 9.08 -8.41 22.35
N VAL A 127 8.42 -7.57 21.54
CA VAL A 127 7.26 -7.98 20.73
C VAL A 127 7.31 -7.38 19.33
N ASN A 128 6.70 -8.06 18.38
CA ASN A 128 6.47 -7.52 17.04
C ASN A 128 5.34 -6.50 17.08
N ILE A 129 5.57 -5.33 16.51
CA ILE A 129 4.60 -4.22 16.39
C ILE A 129 4.35 -3.86 14.93
N LEU A 130 3.17 -3.29 14.64
CA LEU A 130 2.82 -2.76 13.32
C LEU A 130 2.97 -1.24 13.33
N ILE A 131 3.94 -0.73 12.59
CA ILE A 131 4.21 0.70 12.48
C ILE A 131 4.11 1.21 11.05
N PRO A 132 3.61 2.43 10.81
CA PRO A 132 3.65 3.06 9.49
C PRO A 132 5.10 3.33 9.08
N GLN A 133 5.51 2.79 7.94
CA GLN A 133 6.85 2.98 7.36
C GLN A 133 6.74 3.37 5.90
N LYS A 134 7.81 3.98 5.36
CA LYS A 134 7.93 4.22 3.92
C LYS A 134 7.99 2.89 3.17
N ILE A 135 7.30 2.83 2.04
CA ILE A 135 7.41 1.69 1.13
C ILE A 135 8.68 1.79 0.29
N SER A 136 9.17 0.66 -0.21
CA SER A 136 10.28 0.58 -1.15
C SER A 136 9.90 1.13 -2.53
N LYS A 137 10.90 1.29 -3.42
CA LYS A 137 10.67 1.64 -4.84
C LYS A 137 9.88 0.55 -5.55
N SER A 138 10.22 -0.71 -5.33
CA SER A 138 9.51 -1.86 -5.91
C SER A 138 8.03 -1.87 -5.53
N SER A 139 7.69 -1.67 -4.24
CA SER A 139 6.30 -1.56 -3.79
C SER A 139 5.59 -0.36 -4.44
N ALA A 140 6.25 0.80 -4.52
CA ALA A 140 5.69 1.98 -5.20
C ALA A 140 5.41 1.74 -6.69
N ASP A 141 6.23 0.96 -7.36
CA ASP A 141 6.05 0.60 -8.77
C ASP A 141 4.93 -0.44 -8.95
N GLN A 142 4.82 -1.43 -8.07
CA GLN A 142 3.70 -2.37 -8.06
C GLN A 142 2.36 -1.65 -7.87
N ARG A 143 2.29 -0.69 -6.94
CA ARG A 143 1.10 0.15 -6.73
C ARG A 143 0.76 0.98 -7.98
N ALA A 144 1.77 1.63 -8.57
CA ALA A 144 1.58 2.39 -9.81
C ALA A 144 1.05 1.52 -10.95
N GLY A 145 1.56 0.29 -11.08
CA GLY A 145 1.13 -0.69 -12.08
C GLY A 145 -0.35 -1.06 -12.01
N ARG A 146 -1.02 -0.78 -10.88
CA ARG A 146 -2.47 -0.98 -10.77
C ARG A 146 -3.28 -0.07 -11.70
N ALA A 147 -2.76 1.12 -12.04
CA ALA A 147 -3.40 2.03 -12.98
C ALA A 147 -3.26 1.61 -14.45
N GLY A 148 -2.26 0.77 -14.77
CA GLY A 148 -1.94 0.37 -16.15
C GLY A 148 -2.48 -1.00 -16.58
N ARG A 149 -3.45 -1.58 -15.91
CA ARG A 149 -3.92 -2.95 -16.23
C ARG A 149 -4.90 -3.02 -17.38
N THR A 150 -5.82 -2.08 -17.46
CA THR A 150 -6.90 -2.07 -18.46
C THR A 150 -6.77 -0.97 -19.51
N GLY A 151 -5.87 -0.03 -19.31
CA GLY A 151 -5.62 1.10 -20.21
C GLY A 151 -4.51 2.01 -19.66
N PRO A 152 -4.11 3.06 -20.39
CA PRO A 152 -3.20 4.08 -19.90
C PRO A 152 -3.73 4.72 -18.62
N GLY A 153 -2.85 5.01 -17.66
CA GLY A 153 -3.26 5.52 -16.35
C GLY A 153 -2.30 6.53 -15.75
N PHE A 154 -2.66 7.00 -14.55
CA PHE A 154 -1.88 7.96 -13.79
C PHE A 154 -1.57 7.43 -12.39
N CYS A 155 -0.36 7.71 -11.91
CA CYS A 155 0.01 7.46 -10.51
C CYS A 155 0.51 8.75 -9.88
N ILE A 156 -0.18 9.22 -8.85
CA ILE A 156 0.21 10.39 -8.08
C ILE A 156 0.89 9.92 -6.80
N ARG A 157 2.18 10.16 -6.69
CA ARG A 157 3.00 9.91 -5.51
C ARG A 157 3.00 11.14 -4.61
N LEU A 158 2.45 11.04 -3.39
CA LEU A 158 2.31 12.18 -2.46
C LEU A 158 3.62 12.50 -1.71
N TRP A 159 4.76 12.29 -2.36
CA TRP A 159 6.10 12.64 -1.89
C TRP A 159 6.93 13.24 -3.01
N SER A 160 8.14 13.71 -2.71
CA SER A 160 9.04 14.30 -3.72
C SER A 160 9.80 13.23 -4.49
N LYS A 161 10.26 13.57 -5.70
CA LYS A 161 11.16 12.71 -6.47
C LYS A 161 12.43 12.37 -5.69
N ASN A 162 13.02 13.36 -5.00
CA ASN A 162 14.19 13.14 -4.16
C ASN A 162 13.92 12.16 -3.00
N ASP A 163 12.75 12.24 -2.34
CA ASP A 163 12.36 11.23 -1.33
C ASP A 163 12.22 9.84 -1.95
N HIS A 164 11.73 9.75 -3.18
CA HIS A 164 11.64 8.48 -3.90
C HIS A 164 13.03 7.89 -4.19
N ASP A 165 13.95 8.70 -4.65
CA ASP A 165 15.29 8.26 -5.01
C ASP A 165 16.10 7.76 -3.78
N CYS A 166 15.79 8.30 -2.60
CA CYS A 166 16.36 7.87 -1.31
C CYS A 166 15.66 6.66 -0.66
N ARG A 167 14.64 6.08 -1.28
CA ARG A 167 13.97 4.87 -0.76
C ARG A 167 14.77 3.63 -1.11
N ASP A 168 14.64 2.60 -0.27
CA ASP A 168 15.18 1.28 -0.56
C ASP A 168 14.59 0.73 -1.86
N ASP A 169 15.37 -0.03 -2.61
CA ASP A 169 14.89 -0.63 -3.86
C ASP A 169 13.85 -1.72 -3.59
N PHE A 170 14.07 -2.54 -2.56
CA PHE A 170 13.19 -3.64 -2.15
C PHE A 170 12.87 -3.57 -0.65
N GLU A 171 11.80 -4.26 -0.25
CA GLU A 171 11.51 -4.45 1.17
C GLU A 171 12.49 -5.47 1.77
N PRO A 172 13.06 -5.23 2.97
CA PRO A 172 13.80 -6.24 3.70
C PRO A 172 12.93 -7.47 3.97
N SER A 173 13.54 -8.66 4.00
CA SER A 173 12.82 -9.90 4.31
C SER A 173 12.19 -9.88 5.72
N ALA A 174 11.22 -10.76 5.94
CA ALA A 174 10.62 -10.91 7.27
C ALA A 174 11.67 -11.35 8.31
N VAL A 175 12.60 -12.22 7.92
CA VAL A 175 13.68 -12.73 8.76
C VAL A 175 14.61 -11.61 9.23
N ALA A 176 14.84 -10.60 8.39
CA ALA A 176 15.68 -9.45 8.75
C ALA A 176 14.96 -8.40 9.64
N ARG A 177 13.64 -8.48 9.80
CA ARG A 177 12.83 -7.44 10.47
C ARG A 177 12.11 -7.89 11.74
N LEU A 178 11.85 -9.19 11.87
CA LEU A 178 11.03 -9.74 12.94
C LEU A 178 11.89 -10.46 13.97
N ASP A 179 11.31 -10.67 15.14
CA ASP A 179 11.83 -11.64 16.08
C ASP A 179 11.74 -13.05 15.48
N ILE A 180 12.85 -13.76 15.45
CA ILE A 180 12.97 -15.12 14.94
C ILE A 180 13.09 -16.18 16.03
N SER A 181 12.92 -15.81 17.31
CA SER A 181 13.09 -16.72 18.45
C SER A 181 12.24 -17.99 18.33
N GLU A 182 11.00 -17.88 17.83
CA GLU A 182 10.13 -19.02 17.61
C GLU A 182 10.69 -19.95 16.52
N ILE A 183 11.18 -19.38 15.41
CA ILE A 183 11.80 -20.15 14.33
C ILE A 183 13.06 -20.84 14.85
N TYR A 184 13.89 -20.11 15.61
CA TYR A 184 15.11 -20.62 16.21
C TYR A 184 14.81 -21.84 17.12
N LEU A 185 13.85 -21.70 18.03
CA LEU A 185 13.45 -22.77 18.95
C LEU A 185 12.88 -24.00 18.19
N ASN A 186 12.08 -23.77 17.16
CA ASN A 186 11.54 -24.86 16.37
C ASN A 186 12.64 -25.63 15.64
N LEU A 187 13.64 -24.95 15.09
CA LEU A 187 14.79 -25.58 14.44
C LEU A 187 15.59 -26.43 15.42
N CYS A 188 15.90 -25.87 16.59
CA CYS A 188 16.58 -26.62 17.65
C CYS A 188 15.75 -27.85 18.09
N ALA A 189 14.42 -27.73 18.18
CA ALA A 189 13.55 -28.84 18.60
C ALA A 189 13.53 -30.00 17.61
N ILE A 190 13.74 -29.76 16.32
CA ILE A 190 13.87 -30.83 15.30
C ILE A 190 15.32 -31.29 15.10
N GLY A 191 16.27 -30.77 15.86
CA GLY A 191 17.68 -31.16 15.82
C GLY A 191 18.52 -30.44 14.76
N GLU A 192 18.01 -29.37 14.16
CA GLU A 192 18.73 -28.54 13.19
C GLU A 192 19.44 -27.38 13.91
N ASP A 193 20.66 -27.07 13.47
CA ASP A 193 21.41 -25.92 13.96
C ASP A 193 21.08 -24.67 13.13
N PRO A 194 20.43 -23.64 13.73
CA PRO A 194 20.06 -22.42 13.03
C PRO A 194 21.23 -21.68 12.35
N HIS A 195 22.47 -21.85 12.84
CA HIS A 195 23.65 -21.26 12.24
C HIS A 195 24.14 -21.99 10.99
N SER A 196 23.78 -23.25 10.81
CA SER A 196 24.23 -24.10 9.69
C SER A 196 23.20 -24.24 8.57
N ILE A 197 21.97 -23.75 8.76
CA ILE A 197 20.92 -23.82 7.75
C ILE A 197 21.26 -22.96 6.53
N PRO A 198 21.00 -23.43 5.31
CA PRO A 198 21.16 -22.63 4.10
C PRO A 198 20.00 -21.62 3.96
N TRP A 199 20.04 -20.55 4.73
CA TRP A 199 19.06 -19.47 4.62
C TRP A 199 19.10 -18.85 3.22
N PHE A 200 17.96 -18.57 2.64
CA PHE A 200 17.89 -17.79 1.39
C PHE A 200 18.42 -16.36 1.63
N GLU A 201 18.04 -15.77 2.76
CA GLU A 201 18.56 -14.51 3.28
C GLU A 201 18.79 -14.73 4.78
N PRO A 202 20.05 -14.74 5.25
CA PRO A 202 20.33 -15.03 6.64
C PRO A 202 19.81 -13.93 7.57
N PRO A 203 19.34 -14.29 8.77
CA PRO A 203 19.01 -13.30 9.78
C PRO A 203 20.25 -12.50 10.19
N PRO A 204 20.08 -11.28 10.76
CA PRO A 204 21.18 -10.53 11.33
C PRO A 204 21.89 -11.36 12.41
N GLU A 205 23.23 -11.27 12.48
CA GLU A 205 24.03 -12.04 13.46
C GLU A 205 23.60 -11.85 14.91
N ASN A 206 23.10 -10.66 15.24
CA ASN A 206 22.60 -10.35 16.58
C ASN A 206 21.18 -10.88 16.87
N SER A 207 20.55 -11.55 15.90
CA SER A 207 19.23 -12.18 16.03
C SER A 207 19.32 -13.70 16.15
N LEU A 208 20.51 -14.28 15.96
CA LEU A 208 20.88 -15.66 16.19
C LEU A 208 21.69 -15.77 17.48
#